data_0404480df41db27d46e3a326bff74714
#
_entry.id   0404480df41db27d46e3a326bff74714
#
_cell.length_a   1.000
_cell.length_b   1.000
_cell.length_c   1.000
_cell.angle_alpha   90.00
_cell.angle_beta   90.00
_cell.angle_gamma   90.00
#
_symmetry.space_group_name_H-M   'P 1'
#
loop_
_entity.id
_entity.type
_entity.pdbx_description
1 polymer ?
#
loop_
_entity_poly.entity_id
_entity_poly.type
_entity_poly.pdbx_seq_one_letter_code
_entity_poly.pdbx_strand_id
1 'polypeptide(L)'
;MDKQKWRPNAQLKRIRELRGWSQENLAEKIGTTQKIVSRWERGESTPVPYYRQRLCKLFEKNAAELGFVSKQLRDDDSQETSKNTTSINGNVNSAILDMGVTDKLDSSETIIDLAWEAWFASRPREAARSVNKLLPVLEKIAYSPYLSSHTLRAKKLAIRGHGLLGSVCLDALQYDTALFHYIQAHRFAEEIHDRDLASIYLCLMGDVLRQQNDLSGALSYMENARGLATAASNTARGHILQLLAYTYGDTRQEAAFERTISEATDLLAFSGEGIDTAQKEFIPFEIYEIRGKINRDLGKPLNAIPYLELAEKSLATADSVTPRWHALLGISRAQAYCDAGDIAMGIELACKGFIMAYQCHSLHQMNRVRKLLRKLEKGSSRNHPRVQDLKNLLYETYLQMD
;
A
#
# COMPACT_ATOMS: atom_id res chain seq x y z
N MET A 1 1.14 -13.14 -29.72
CA MET A 1 1.23 -12.28 -28.53
C MET A 1 2.19 -11.14 -28.87
N ASP A 2 1.67 -10.00 -29.32
CA ASP A 2 2.46 -8.85 -29.70
C ASP A 2 3.02 -8.19 -28.45
N LYS A 3 4.35 -8.20 -28.31
CA LYS A 3 5.05 -7.38 -27.32
C LYS A 3 4.79 -5.92 -27.67
N GLN A 4 3.99 -5.26 -26.88
CA GLN A 4 3.73 -3.81 -26.97
C GLN A 4 5.08 -3.09 -26.92
N LYS A 5 5.53 -2.60 -28.08
CA LYS A 5 6.83 -1.96 -28.25
C LYS A 5 6.75 -0.58 -27.60
N TRP A 6 7.32 -0.43 -26.41
CA TRP A 6 7.42 0.84 -25.70
C TRP A 6 8.14 1.88 -26.56
N ARG A 7 7.53 3.05 -26.74
CA ARG A 7 8.16 4.15 -27.49
C ARG A 7 8.80 5.12 -26.50
N PRO A 8 10.12 5.38 -26.61
CA PRO A 8 10.80 6.34 -25.75
C PRO A 8 10.16 7.73 -25.82
N ASN A 9 10.04 8.41 -24.67
CA ASN A 9 9.61 9.79 -24.63
C ASN A 9 10.79 10.73 -24.95
N ALA A 10 11.10 10.85 -26.23
CA ALA A 10 12.18 11.70 -26.72
C ALA A 10 11.94 13.21 -26.43
N GLN A 11 10.68 13.62 -26.26
CA GLN A 11 10.35 15.03 -26.00
C GLN A 11 10.73 15.42 -24.57
N LEU A 12 10.39 14.62 -23.57
CA LEU A 12 10.79 14.86 -22.18
C LEU A 12 12.31 14.91 -22.06
N LYS A 13 13.00 13.91 -22.63
CA LYS A 13 14.45 13.84 -22.64
C LYS A 13 15.08 15.11 -23.26
N ARG A 14 14.61 15.49 -24.45
CA ARG A 14 15.11 16.68 -25.16
C ARG A 14 14.92 17.96 -24.35
N ILE A 15 13.75 18.15 -23.74
CA ILE A 15 13.45 19.36 -22.96
C ILE A 15 14.32 19.45 -21.72
N ARG A 16 14.58 18.32 -21.05
CA ARG A 16 15.52 18.24 -19.91
C ARG A 16 16.94 18.61 -20.33
N GLU A 17 17.41 18.03 -21.44
CA GLU A 17 18.78 18.29 -21.97
C GLU A 17 18.95 19.75 -22.42
N LEU A 18 17.93 20.38 -23.01
CA LEU A 18 17.95 21.80 -23.36
C LEU A 18 18.07 22.72 -22.13
N ARG A 19 17.66 22.26 -20.94
CA ARG A 19 17.87 22.98 -19.66
C ARG A 19 19.24 22.66 -19.03
N GLY A 20 20.04 21.81 -19.65
CA GLY A 20 21.35 21.35 -19.13
C GLY A 20 21.23 20.45 -17.90
N TRP A 21 20.08 19.82 -17.66
CA TRP A 21 19.86 19.02 -16.46
C TRP A 21 20.16 17.54 -16.70
N SER A 22 20.80 16.90 -15.70
CA SER A 22 20.88 15.46 -15.62
C SER A 22 19.51 14.86 -15.24
N GLN A 23 19.30 13.56 -15.42
CA GLN A 23 18.10 12.87 -14.93
C GLN A 23 17.96 13.00 -13.40
N GLU A 24 19.08 13.02 -12.69
CA GLU A 24 19.13 13.20 -11.24
C GLU A 24 18.70 14.62 -10.83
N ASN A 25 19.19 15.66 -11.51
CA ASN A 25 18.77 17.04 -11.26
C ASN A 25 17.26 17.23 -11.53
N LEU A 26 16.74 16.61 -12.59
CA LEU A 26 15.29 16.67 -12.85
C LEU A 26 14.51 15.94 -11.74
N ALA A 27 14.98 14.77 -11.32
CA ALA A 27 14.34 13.99 -10.26
C ALA A 27 14.27 14.77 -8.94
N GLU A 28 15.38 15.40 -8.54
CA GLU A 28 15.43 16.26 -7.34
C GLU A 28 14.41 17.42 -7.42
N LYS A 29 14.37 18.13 -8.56
CA LYS A 29 13.45 19.28 -8.75
C LYS A 29 11.98 18.94 -8.67
N ILE A 30 11.62 17.71 -9.04
CA ILE A 30 10.21 17.27 -9.02
C ILE A 30 9.90 16.33 -7.85
N GLY A 31 10.89 16.01 -7.00
CA GLY A 31 10.72 15.19 -5.81
C GLY A 31 10.51 13.71 -6.13
N THR A 32 11.36 13.14 -7.01
CA THR A 32 11.34 11.72 -7.38
C THR A 32 12.78 11.17 -7.48
N THR A 33 12.97 9.96 -8.00
CA THR A 33 14.29 9.35 -8.17
C THR A 33 14.75 9.37 -9.63
N GLN A 34 16.07 9.37 -9.84
CA GLN A 34 16.66 9.26 -11.19
C GLN A 34 16.12 8.05 -11.97
N LYS A 35 15.96 6.91 -11.30
CA LYS A 35 15.44 5.66 -11.89
C LYS A 35 14.04 5.86 -12.50
N ILE A 36 13.18 6.60 -11.81
CA ILE A 36 11.81 6.92 -12.27
C ILE A 36 11.86 7.85 -13.49
N VAL A 37 12.66 8.91 -13.47
CA VAL A 37 12.83 9.80 -14.63
C VAL A 37 13.37 9.03 -15.84
N SER A 38 14.35 8.15 -15.62
CA SER A 38 14.91 7.29 -16.66
C SER A 38 13.85 6.39 -17.31
N ARG A 39 12.96 5.79 -16.50
CA ARG A 39 11.85 4.95 -17.02
C ARG A 39 10.85 5.76 -17.86
N TRP A 40 10.54 6.99 -17.47
CA TRP A 40 9.69 7.88 -18.28
C TRP A 40 10.31 8.23 -19.61
N GLU A 41 11.60 8.55 -19.64
CA GLU A 41 12.32 8.87 -20.88
C GLU A 41 12.47 7.67 -21.80
N ARG A 42 12.63 6.45 -21.25
CA ARG A 42 12.66 5.20 -22.05
C ARG A 42 11.26 4.75 -22.49
N GLY A 43 10.21 5.39 -22.00
CA GLY A 43 8.82 5.04 -22.30
C GLY A 43 8.34 3.78 -21.58
N GLU A 44 9.07 3.26 -20.60
CA GLU A 44 8.70 2.07 -19.82
C GLU A 44 7.54 2.35 -18.87
N SER A 45 7.36 3.60 -18.48
CA SER A 45 6.21 4.09 -17.72
C SER A 45 5.92 5.55 -18.10
N THR A 46 4.70 6.01 -17.80
CA THR A 46 4.32 7.43 -17.92
C THR A 46 4.26 8.06 -16.54
N PRO A 47 4.64 9.35 -16.38
CA PRO A 47 4.47 10.03 -15.11
C PRO A 47 3.01 10.02 -14.69
N VAL A 48 2.76 9.69 -13.43
CA VAL A 48 1.43 9.84 -12.83
C VAL A 48 1.01 11.32 -12.86
N PRO A 49 -0.29 11.66 -12.79
CA PRO A 49 -0.79 13.02 -12.93
C PRO A 49 -0.05 14.05 -12.07
N TYR A 50 0.29 13.71 -10.84
CA TYR A 50 1.07 14.54 -9.93
C TYR A 50 2.42 14.97 -10.52
N TYR A 51 3.24 14.02 -10.96
CA TYR A 51 4.54 14.34 -11.57
C TYR A 51 4.38 14.99 -12.94
N ARG A 52 3.32 14.63 -13.69
CA ARG A 52 3.01 15.27 -14.97
C ARG A 52 2.71 16.76 -14.79
N GLN A 53 1.90 17.11 -13.79
CA GLN A 53 1.60 18.51 -13.45
C GLN A 53 2.87 19.26 -13.00
N ARG A 54 3.70 18.65 -12.15
CA ARG A 54 4.98 19.25 -11.73
C ARG A 54 5.93 19.46 -12.91
N LEU A 55 6.01 18.51 -13.84
CA LEU A 55 6.78 18.62 -15.06
C LEU A 55 6.25 19.73 -15.96
N CYS A 56 4.92 19.82 -16.15
CA CYS A 56 4.29 20.88 -16.90
C CYS A 56 4.61 22.25 -16.30
N LYS A 57 4.49 22.39 -15.00
CA LYS A 57 4.83 23.64 -14.27
C LYS A 57 6.32 23.97 -14.33
N LEU A 58 7.19 22.98 -14.14
CA LEU A 58 8.65 23.16 -14.13
C LEU A 58 9.20 23.56 -15.49
N PHE A 59 8.64 22.99 -16.58
CA PHE A 59 9.05 23.27 -17.94
C PHE A 59 8.23 24.36 -18.64
N GLU A 60 7.15 24.83 -17.99
CA GLU A 60 6.18 25.78 -18.54
C GLU A 60 5.59 25.29 -19.88
N LYS A 61 5.24 24.00 -19.92
CA LYS A 61 4.74 23.28 -21.10
C LYS A 61 3.55 22.42 -20.75
N ASN A 62 2.65 22.22 -21.74
CA ASN A 62 1.54 21.30 -21.56
C ASN A 62 1.96 19.83 -21.71
N ALA A 63 1.07 18.91 -21.30
CA ALA A 63 1.36 17.47 -21.31
C ALA A 63 1.63 16.90 -22.72
N ALA A 64 1.01 17.48 -23.76
CA ALA A 64 1.25 17.07 -25.15
C ALA A 64 2.66 17.50 -25.63
N GLU A 65 3.10 18.69 -25.24
CA GLU A 65 4.44 19.20 -25.56
C GLU A 65 5.56 18.41 -24.83
N LEU A 66 5.23 17.82 -23.69
CA LEU A 66 6.13 16.93 -22.94
C LEU A 66 6.06 15.47 -23.40
N GLY A 67 5.26 15.15 -24.41
CA GLY A 67 5.13 13.83 -24.99
C GLY A 67 4.30 12.83 -24.17
N PHE A 68 3.43 13.30 -23.28
CA PHE A 68 2.57 12.46 -22.43
C PHE A 68 1.19 12.17 -23.02
N VAL A 69 0.88 12.69 -24.22
CA VAL A 69 -0.38 12.44 -24.94
C VAL A 69 -0.02 11.85 -26.32
N SER A 70 -0.61 10.72 -26.65
CA SER A 70 -0.40 10.10 -27.97
C SER A 70 -1.05 10.94 -29.09
N LYS A 71 -0.36 11.03 -30.23
CA LYS A 71 -0.73 11.81 -31.45
C LYS A 71 -2.01 11.36 -32.17
N GLN A 72 -2.82 10.49 -31.59
CA GLN A 72 -4.00 9.90 -32.25
C GLN A 72 -5.25 10.82 -32.30
N LEU A 73 -5.16 12.07 -31.91
CA LEU A 73 -6.27 13.04 -31.94
C LEU A 73 -5.99 14.27 -32.83
N ARG A 74 -5.23 14.14 -33.92
CA ARG A 74 -4.91 15.30 -34.80
C ARG A 74 -5.19 15.15 -36.29
N ASP A 75 -5.83 14.07 -36.74
CA ASP A 75 -6.15 13.92 -38.16
C ASP A 75 -7.63 13.59 -38.38
N ASP A 76 -8.56 14.48 -37.96
CA ASP A 76 -9.93 14.50 -38.45
C ASP A 76 -10.55 15.91 -38.25
N ASP A 77 -9.97 16.93 -38.92
CA ASP A 77 -10.61 18.18 -39.11
C ASP A 77 -10.25 18.73 -40.51
N SER A 78 -10.80 18.11 -41.57
CA SER A 78 -10.99 18.76 -42.85
C SER A 78 -11.89 17.88 -43.73
N GLN A 79 -13.05 18.42 -44.06
CA GLN A 79 -14.06 18.00 -45.05
C GLN A 79 -15.19 17.09 -44.49
N GLU A 80 -16.32 17.69 -44.19
CA GLU A 80 -17.50 17.71 -45.04
C GLU A 80 -18.65 18.43 -44.37
N THR A 81 -19.00 19.58 -44.92
CA THR A 81 -20.22 20.30 -44.66
C THR A 81 -21.41 19.61 -45.33
N SER A 82 -22.49 19.49 -44.55
CA SER A 82 -23.89 19.44 -45.00
C SER A 82 -24.68 18.18 -44.74
N LYS A 83 -25.75 18.36 -43.96
CA LYS A 83 -26.94 17.53 -43.73
C LYS A 83 -26.88 16.56 -42.54
N ASN A 84 -27.29 17.04 -41.37
CA ASN A 84 -28.32 16.44 -40.52
C ASN A 84 -28.39 17.12 -39.14
N THR A 85 -29.28 18.11 -39.03
CA THR A 85 -29.39 19.00 -37.86
C THR A 85 -30.16 18.38 -36.68
N THR A 86 -30.52 17.11 -36.70
CA THR A 86 -31.30 16.48 -35.62
C THR A 86 -30.55 15.41 -34.82
N SER A 87 -29.38 14.97 -35.31
CA SER A 87 -28.55 13.96 -34.62
C SER A 87 -27.36 14.57 -33.81
N ILE A 88 -27.04 15.84 -34.05
CA ILE A 88 -25.82 16.48 -33.51
C ILE A 88 -25.97 16.86 -32.04
N ASN A 89 -27.17 17.24 -31.58
CA ASN A 89 -27.36 17.65 -30.17
C ASN A 89 -27.25 16.48 -29.19
N GLY A 90 -27.58 15.23 -29.56
CA GLY A 90 -27.42 14.06 -28.74
C GLY A 90 -25.94 13.67 -28.56
N ASN A 91 -25.16 13.73 -29.65
CA ASN A 91 -23.73 13.36 -29.62
C ASN A 91 -22.87 14.41 -28.89
N VAL A 92 -23.14 15.71 -29.06
CA VAL A 92 -22.40 16.78 -28.37
C VAL A 92 -22.67 16.75 -26.86
N ASN A 93 -23.92 16.57 -26.45
CA ASN A 93 -24.26 16.43 -25.03
C ASN A 93 -23.67 15.16 -24.41
N SER A 94 -23.62 14.05 -25.15
CA SER A 94 -22.96 12.82 -24.72
C SER A 94 -21.46 13.01 -24.60
N ALA A 95 -20.81 13.67 -25.56
CA ALA A 95 -19.37 13.95 -25.53
C ALA A 95 -18.98 14.92 -24.40
N ILE A 96 -19.78 15.96 -24.15
CA ILE A 96 -19.57 16.89 -23.02
C ILE A 96 -19.75 16.17 -21.68
N LEU A 97 -20.74 15.29 -21.56
CA LEU A 97 -20.95 14.47 -20.36
C LEU A 97 -19.77 13.51 -20.16
N ASP A 98 -19.28 12.89 -21.23
CA ASP A 98 -18.16 11.97 -21.24
C ASP A 98 -16.85 12.66 -20.83
N MET A 99 -16.57 13.86 -21.36
CA MET A 99 -15.45 14.70 -20.94
C MET A 99 -15.53 15.06 -19.45
N GLY A 100 -16.67 15.49 -18.96
CA GLY A 100 -16.84 15.86 -17.55
C GLY A 100 -16.68 14.66 -16.59
N VAL A 101 -16.98 13.42 -17.03
CA VAL A 101 -16.73 12.22 -16.26
C VAL A 101 -15.26 11.82 -16.32
N THR A 102 -14.61 11.93 -17.46
CA THR A 102 -13.17 11.68 -17.61
C THR A 102 -12.36 12.58 -16.70
N ASP A 103 -12.62 13.89 -16.70
CA ASP A 103 -11.93 14.85 -15.82
C ASP A 103 -12.13 14.52 -14.32
N LYS A 104 -13.33 14.06 -13.95
CA LYS A 104 -13.61 13.61 -12.59
C LYS A 104 -12.79 12.36 -12.22
N LEU A 105 -12.67 11.40 -13.14
CA LEU A 105 -11.87 10.19 -12.88
C LEU A 105 -10.37 10.51 -12.82
N ASP A 106 -9.87 11.43 -13.66
CA ASP A 106 -8.47 11.90 -13.63
C ASP A 106 -8.15 12.58 -12.29
N SER A 107 -9.04 13.46 -11.85
CA SER A 107 -8.92 14.12 -10.55
C SER A 107 -9.02 13.11 -9.40
N SER A 108 -9.89 12.12 -9.52
CA SER A 108 -10.06 11.07 -8.52
C SER A 108 -8.82 10.20 -8.38
N GLU A 109 -8.20 9.83 -9.50
CA GLU A 109 -6.95 9.07 -9.51
C GLU A 109 -5.83 9.83 -8.80
N THR A 110 -5.67 11.12 -9.13
CA THR A 110 -4.71 11.99 -8.46
C THR A 110 -4.94 12.07 -6.94
N ILE A 111 -6.20 12.22 -6.52
CA ILE A 111 -6.55 12.30 -5.10
C ILE A 111 -6.22 10.97 -4.39
N ILE A 112 -6.50 9.83 -5.02
CA ILE A 112 -6.18 8.50 -4.45
C ILE A 112 -4.67 8.31 -4.35
N ASP A 113 -3.90 8.72 -5.37
CA ASP A 113 -2.44 8.63 -5.34
C ASP A 113 -1.86 9.46 -4.18
N LEU A 114 -2.30 10.72 -4.05
CA LEU A 114 -1.90 11.60 -2.95
C LEU A 114 -2.33 11.04 -1.58
N ALA A 115 -3.49 10.39 -1.50
CA ALA A 115 -3.97 9.78 -0.27
C ALA A 115 -3.11 8.57 0.14
N TRP A 116 -2.66 7.74 -0.81
CA TRP A 116 -1.70 6.68 -0.54
C TRP A 116 -0.33 7.24 -0.12
N GLU A 117 0.16 8.29 -0.76
CA GLU A 117 1.38 8.99 -0.31
C GLU A 117 1.23 9.53 1.12
N ALA A 118 0.09 10.14 1.44
CA ALA A 118 -0.20 10.61 2.81
C ALA A 118 -0.23 9.46 3.82
N TRP A 119 -0.78 8.30 3.44
CA TRP A 119 -0.77 7.10 4.27
C TRP A 119 0.66 6.61 4.55
N PHE A 120 1.49 6.46 3.52
CA PHE A 120 2.89 6.07 3.67
C PHE A 120 3.71 7.11 4.45
N ALA A 121 3.40 8.40 4.29
CA ALA A 121 3.98 9.49 5.08
C ALA A 121 3.39 9.59 6.50
N SER A 122 2.63 8.58 6.96
CA SER A 122 2.06 8.52 8.31
C SER A 122 1.05 9.63 8.64
N ARG A 123 0.27 10.05 7.64
CA ARG A 123 -0.84 11.04 7.75
C ARG A 123 -2.21 10.40 7.49
N PRO A 124 -2.66 9.41 8.31
CA PRO A 124 -3.86 8.61 8.04
C PRO A 124 -5.15 9.42 7.99
N ARG A 125 -5.27 10.48 8.80
CA ARG A 125 -6.47 11.35 8.82
C ARG A 125 -6.65 12.12 7.51
N GLU A 126 -5.55 12.59 6.94
CA GLU A 126 -5.53 13.28 5.64
C GLU A 126 -5.92 12.31 4.51
N ALA A 127 -5.27 11.15 4.47
CA ALA A 127 -5.55 10.09 3.53
C ALA A 127 -7.04 9.69 3.55
N ALA A 128 -7.59 9.38 4.72
CA ALA A 128 -8.98 8.96 4.86
C ALA A 128 -9.97 10.06 4.48
N ARG A 129 -9.73 11.33 4.87
CA ARG A 129 -10.65 12.44 4.59
C ARG A 129 -10.86 12.65 3.10
N SER A 130 -9.81 12.59 2.31
CA SER A 130 -9.87 12.79 0.87
C SER A 130 -10.65 11.67 0.20
N VAL A 131 -10.35 10.41 0.52
CA VAL A 131 -10.96 9.25 -0.11
C VAL A 131 -12.41 9.04 0.29
N ASN A 132 -12.77 9.30 1.56
CA ASN A 132 -14.16 9.21 2.03
C ASN A 132 -15.13 10.11 1.25
N LYS A 133 -14.67 11.28 0.79
CA LYS A 133 -15.49 12.17 -0.04
C LYS A 133 -15.61 11.71 -1.48
N LEU A 134 -14.63 10.95 -1.95
CA LEU A 134 -14.50 10.54 -3.33
C LEU A 134 -15.27 9.26 -3.65
N LEU A 135 -15.26 8.27 -2.74
CA LEU A 135 -15.86 6.96 -2.96
C LEU A 135 -17.32 6.99 -3.43
N PRO A 136 -18.23 7.78 -2.84
CA PRO A 136 -19.63 7.82 -3.30
C PRO A 136 -19.77 8.27 -4.75
N VAL A 137 -18.84 9.14 -5.23
CA VAL A 137 -18.84 9.60 -6.62
C VAL A 137 -18.36 8.47 -7.55
N LEU A 138 -17.29 7.78 -7.18
CA LEU A 138 -16.75 6.64 -7.94
C LEU A 138 -17.76 5.50 -8.03
N GLU A 139 -18.42 5.15 -6.93
CA GLU A 139 -19.44 4.10 -6.88
C GLU A 139 -20.64 4.46 -7.79
N LYS A 140 -21.07 5.73 -7.77
CA LYS A 140 -22.14 6.19 -8.65
C LYS A 140 -21.78 6.04 -10.13
N ILE A 141 -20.54 6.35 -10.50
CA ILE A 141 -20.05 6.14 -11.88
C ILE A 141 -19.94 4.64 -12.18
N ALA A 142 -19.41 3.85 -11.24
CA ALA A 142 -19.21 2.41 -11.38
C ALA A 142 -20.49 1.61 -11.66
N TYR A 143 -21.63 2.10 -11.17
CA TYR A 143 -22.94 1.45 -11.36
C TYR A 143 -23.87 2.20 -12.30
N SER A 144 -23.40 3.24 -12.98
CA SER A 144 -24.22 3.98 -13.92
C SER A 144 -24.39 3.21 -15.25
N PRO A 145 -25.61 2.89 -15.65
CA PRO A 145 -25.84 2.23 -16.94
C PRO A 145 -25.53 3.13 -18.14
N TYR A 146 -25.47 4.46 -17.91
CA TYR A 146 -25.22 5.46 -18.96
C TYR A 146 -23.73 5.79 -19.15
N LEU A 147 -22.85 5.25 -18.30
CA LEU A 147 -21.41 5.56 -18.27
C LEU A 147 -20.56 4.30 -18.44
N SER A 148 -21.00 3.38 -19.31
CA SER A 148 -20.38 2.06 -19.50
C SER A 148 -18.88 2.14 -19.86
N SER A 149 -18.47 3.16 -20.63
CA SER A 149 -17.07 3.42 -20.99
C SER A 149 -16.17 3.74 -19.78
N HIS A 150 -16.75 4.28 -18.71
CA HIS A 150 -16.03 4.71 -17.49
C HIS A 150 -16.14 3.74 -16.33
N THR A 151 -17.04 2.76 -16.41
CA THR A 151 -17.35 1.81 -15.33
C THR A 151 -16.12 1.06 -14.84
N LEU A 152 -15.32 0.50 -15.75
CA LEU A 152 -14.12 -0.25 -15.40
C LEU A 152 -13.10 0.61 -14.64
N ARG A 153 -12.85 1.83 -15.11
CA ARG A 153 -11.92 2.75 -14.48
C ARG A 153 -12.42 3.21 -13.11
N ALA A 154 -13.71 3.52 -13.00
CA ALA A 154 -14.32 3.90 -11.73
C ALA A 154 -14.23 2.77 -10.69
N LYS A 155 -14.48 1.51 -11.09
CA LYS A 155 -14.32 0.34 -10.22
C LYS A 155 -12.88 0.17 -9.76
N LYS A 156 -11.89 0.29 -10.64
CA LYS A 156 -10.46 0.22 -10.27
C LYS A 156 -10.08 1.29 -9.26
N LEU A 157 -10.55 2.52 -9.44
CA LEU A 157 -10.31 3.60 -8.48
C LEU A 157 -11.05 3.38 -7.15
N ALA A 158 -12.28 2.86 -7.19
CA ALA A 158 -13.02 2.49 -5.98
C ALA A 158 -12.30 1.39 -5.17
N ILE A 159 -11.77 0.35 -5.84
CA ILE A 159 -10.95 -0.69 -5.20
C ILE A 159 -9.78 -0.06 -4.44
N ARG A 160 -9.02 0.82 -5.08
CA ARG A 160 -7.87 1.48 -4.47
C ARG A 160 -8.26 2.36 -3.28
N GLY A 161 -9.38 3.07 -3.40
CA GLY A 161 -9.92 3.90 -2.32
C GLY A 161 -10.40 3.07 -1.12
N HIS A 162 -11.15 2.01 -1.36
CA HIS A 162 -11.56 1.08 -0.31
C HIS A 162 -10.38 0.36 0.33
N GLY A 163 -9.39 -0.07 -0.44
CA GLY A 163 -8.17 -0.68 0.05
C GLY A 163 -7.42 0.23 1.03
N LEU A 164 -7.29 1.53 0.70
CA LEU A 164 -6.68 2.52 1.58
C LEU A 164 -7.47 2.69 2.87
N LEU A 165 -8.79 2.91 2.78
CA LEU A 165 -9.62 3.09 3.98
C LEU A 165 -9.63 1.85 4.86
N GLY A 166 -9.63 0.65 4.27
CA GLY A 166 -9.48 -0.60 5.02
C GLY A 166 -8.19 -0.64 5.81
N SER A 167 -7.05 -0.25 5.19
CA SER A 167 -5.75 -0.20 5.87
C SER A 167 -5.69 0.85 6.99
N VAL A 168 -6.26 2.04 6.75
CA VAL A 168 -6.35 3.09 7.79
C VAL A 168 -7.20 2.64 8.98
N CYS A 169 -8.36 2.05 8.71
CA CYS A 169 -9.26 1.58 9.76
C CYS A 169 -8.67 0.39 10.55
N LEU A 170 -7.97 -0.52 9.87
CA LEU A 170 -7.32 -1.66 10.53
C LEU A 170 -6.23 -1.19 11.50
N ASP A 171 -5.37 -0.26 11.08
CA ASP A 171 -4.33 0.31 11.94
C ASP A 171 -4.91 1.14 13.11
N ALA A 172 -6.10 1.72 12.92
CA ALA A 172 -6.87 2.39 13.95
C ALA A 172 -7.69 1.43 14.84
N LEU A 173 -7.57 0.11 14.68
CA LEU A 173 -8.33 -0.94 15.38
C LEU A 173 -9.85 -0.88 15.16
N GLN A 174 -10.29 -0.26 14.08
CA GLN A 174 -11.70 -0.17 13.67
C GLN A 174 -12.04 -1.35 12.75
N TYR A 175 -12.06 -2.55 13.32
CA TYR A 175 -12.12 -3.81 12.59
C TYR A 175 -13.35 -3.95 11.68
N ASP A 176 -14.53 -3.61 12.17
CA ASP A 176 -15.77 -3.73 11.38
C ASP A 176 -15.76 -2.81 10.16
N THR A 177 -15.26 -1.59 10.34
CA THR A 177 -15.12 -0.62 9.23
C THR A 177 -14.04 -1.08 8.25
N ALA A 178 -12.93 -1.62 8.73
CA ALA A 178 -11.88 -2.19 7.88
C ALA A 178 -12.42 -3.35 7.04
N LEU A 179 -13.15 -4.28 7.68
CA LEU A 179 -13.79 -5.42 7.02
C LEU A 179 -14.79 -4.95 5.95
N PHE A 180 -15.64 -3.97 6.26
CA PHE A 180 -16.55 -3.37 5.29
C PHE A 180 -15.80 -2.88 4.03
N HIS A 181 -14.74 -2.12 4.20
CA HIS A 181 -13.99 -1.60 3.06
C HIS A 181 -13.30 -2.70 2.25
N TYR A 182 -12.72 -3.72 2.89
CA TYR A 182 -12.11 -4.83 2.18
C TYR A 182 -13.15 -5.70 1.45
N ILE A 183 -14.36 -5.86 1.99
CA ILE A 183 -15.49 -6.51 1.29
C ILE A 183 -15.84 -5.73 0.01
N GLN A 184 -15.95 -4.39 0.09
CA GLN A 184 -16.26 -3.59 -1.09
C GLN A 184 -15.15 -3.69 -2.15
N ALA A 185 -13.88 -3.63 -1.74
CA ALA A 185 -12.74 -3.77 -2.63
C ALA A 185 -12.73 -5.16 -3.31
N HIS A 186 -12.95 -6.23 -2.54
CA HIS A 186 -13.03 -7.59 -3.05
C HIS A 186 -14.16 -7.75 -4.07
N ARG A 187 -15.38 -7.26 -3.75
CA ARG A 187 -16.53 -7.32 -4.66
C ARG A 187 -16.26 -6.62 -5.99
N PHE A 188 -15.71 -5.40 -5.97
CA PHE A 188 -15.34 -4.71 -7.20
C PHE A 188 -14.25 -5.44 -7.97
N ALA A 189 -13.28 -6.06 -7.29
CA ALA A 189 -12.23 -6.86 -7.93
C ALA A 189 -12.80 -8.09 -8.64
N GLU A 190 -13.76 -8.78 -8.03
CA GLU A 190 -14.49 -9.88 -8.68
C GLU A 190 -15.28 -9.40 -9.91
N GLU A 191 -15.99 -8.27 -9.80
CA GLU A 191 -16.78 -7.71 -10.91
C GLU A 191 -15.92 -7.30 -12.12
N ILE A 192 -14.64 -6.96 -11.93
CA ILE A 192 -13.70 -6.66 -13.02
C ILE A 192 -12.81 -7.85 -13.39
N HIS A 193 -13.04 -9.01 -12.78
CA HIS A 193 -12.26 -10.24 -12.97
C HIS A 193 -10.76 -10.11 -12.71
N ASP A 194 -10.38 -9.24 -11.78
CA ASP A 194 -8.99 -9.06 -11.35
C ASP A 194 -8.67 -10.03 -10.20
N ARG A 195 -8.01 -11.14 -10.55
CA ARG A 195 -7.71 -12.21 -9.60
C ARG A 195 -6.69 -11.82 -8.54
N ASP A 196 -5.74 -10.95 -8.88
CA ASP A 196 -4.75 -10.46 -7.91
C ASP A 196 -5.46 -9.69 -6.81
N LEU A 197 -6.23 -8.67 -7.20
CA LEU A 197 -6.96 -7.84 -6.24
C LEU A 197 -8.01 -8.65 -5.45
N ALA A 198 -8.76 -9.54 -6.12
CA ALA A 198 -9.77 -10.36 -5.43
C ALA A 198 -9.13 -11.26 -4.38
N SER A 199 -8.03 -11.94 -4.69
CA SER A 199 -7.34 -12.82 -3.73
C SER A 199 -6.68 -12.04 -2.60
N ILE A 200 -6.06 -10.89 -2.87
CA ILE A 200 -5.42 -10.03 -1.85
C ILE A 200 -6.48 -9.52 -0.86
N TYR A 201 -7.60 -8.96 -1.34
CA TYR A 201 -8.61 -8.43 -0.43
C TYR A 201 -9.33 -9.52 0.37
N LEU A 202 -9.53 -10.72 -0.21
CA LEU A 202 -10.01 -11.87 0.53
C LEU A 202 -9.03 -12.26 1.67
N CYS A 203 -7.73 -12.24 1.40
CA CYS A 203 -6.69 -12.47 2.41
C CYS A 203 -6.70 -11.39 3.49
N LEU A 204 -6.83 -10.11 3.12
CA LEU A 204 -6.88 -9.00 4.07
C LEU A 204 -8.14 -9.04 4.97
N MET A 205 -9.27 -9.56 4.47
CA MET A 205 -10.44 -9.86 5.33
C MET A 205 -10.07 -10.91 6.39
N GLY A 206 -9.31 -11.94 6.02
CA GLY A 206 -8.75 -12.91 6.96
C GLY A 206 -7.80 -12.25 7.99
N ASP A 207 -6.99 -11.28 7.59
CA ASP A 207 -6.10 -10.56 8.52
C ASP A 207 -6.88 -9.73 9.55
N VAL A 208 -8.01 -9.13 9.16
CA VAL A 208 -8.91 -8.47 10.13
C VAL A 208 -9.39 -9.47 11.19
N LEU A 209 -9.86 -10.66 10.79
CA LEU A 209 -10.31 -11.69 11.72
C LEU A 209 -9.17 -12.17 12.62
N ARG A 210 -7.97 -12.37 12.09
CA ARG A 210 -6.79 -12.72 12.86
C ARG A 210 -6.49 -11.69 13.96
N GLN A 211 -6.57 -10.40 13.63
CA GLN A 211 -6.34 -9.33 14.59
C GLN A 211 -7.48 -9.22 15.65
N GLN A 212 -8.68 -9.65 15.32
CA GLN A 212 -9.78 -9.84 16.26
C GLN A 212 -9.65 -11.13 17.11
N ASN A 213 -8.62 -11.95 16.84
CA ASN A 213 -8.37 -13.25 17.47
C ASN A 213 -9.39 -14.35 17.06
N ASP A 214 -10.09 -14.18 15.95
CA ASP A 214 -10.82 -15.26 15.27
C ASP A 214 -9.86 -15.97 14.29
N LEU A 215 -9.02 -16.84 14.86
CA LEU A 215 -7.98 -17.52 14.09
C LEU A 215 -8.54 -18.58 13.15
N SER A 216 -9.68 -19.19 13.47
CA SER A 216 -10.32 -20.18 12.59
C SER A 216 -10.96 -19.52 11.36
N GLY A 217 -11.66 -18.42 11.54
CA GLY A 217 -12.19 -17.60 10.47
C GLY A 217 -11.06 -17.06 9.58
N ALA A 218 -9.99 -16.57 10.19
CA ALA A 218 -8.82 -16.06 9.48
C ALA A 218 -8.20 -17.12 8.56
N LEU A 219 -7.96 -18.34 9.06
CA LEU A 219 -7.43 -19.45 8.25
C LEU A 219 -8.36 -19.79 7.09
N SER A 220 -9.66 -19.86 7.32
CA SER A 220 -10.63 -20.16 6.26
C SER A 220 -10.56 -19.13 5.11
N TYR A 221 -10.54 -17.83 5.44
CA TYR A 221 -10.44 -16.76 4.44
C TYR A 221 -9.11 -16.80 3.69
N MET A 222 -7.99 -17.01 4.38
CA MET A 222 -6.66 -16.98 3.78
C MET A 222 -6.36 -18.22 2.94
N GLU A 223 -6.86 -19.41 3.32
CA GLU A 223 -6.77 -20.61 2.48
C GLU A 223 -7.61 -20.49 1.21
N ASN A 224 -8.80 -19.90 1.30
CA ASN A 224 -9.60 -19.58 0.13
C ASN A 224 -8.89 -18.57 -0.78
N ALA A 225 -8.26 -17.55 -0.20
CA ALA A 225 -7.45 -16.59 -0.95
C ALA A 225 -6.27 -17.26 -1.66
N ARG A 226 -5.56 -18.18 -0.99
CA ARG A 226 -4.50 -19.01 -1.58
C ARG A 226 -5.01 -19.82 -2.77
N GLY A 227 -6.18 -20.45 -2.62
CA GLY A 227 -6.83 -21.19 -3.71
C GLY A 227 -7.16 -20.31 -4.92
N LEU A 228 -7.70 -19.11 -4.67
CA LEU A 228 -8.02 -18.14 -5.72
C LEU A 228 -6.76 -17.60 -6.43
N ALA A 229 -5.66 -17.46 -5.67
CA ALA A 229 -4.39 -16.89 -6.16
C ALA A 229 -3.54 -17.85 -7.01
N THR A 230 -3.97 -19.08 -7.29
CA THR A 230 -3.18 -20.05 -8.11
C THR A 230 -2.81 -19.51 -9.49
N ALA A 231 -3.60 -18.63 -10.06
CA ALA A 231 -3.35 -17.96 -11.34
C ALA A 231 -3.04 -16.46 -11.19
N ALA A 232 -2.74 -16.00 -9.97
CA ALA A 232 -2.35 -14.63 -9.66
C ALA A 232 -0.84 -14.41 -9.86
N SER A 233 -0.41 -13.14 -9.82
CA SER A 233 1.00 -12.76 -9.88
C SER A 233 1.79 -13.32 -8.68
N ASN A 234 3.10 -13.45 -8.84
CA ASN A 234 3.96 -13.91 -7.74
C ASN A 234 3.94 -12.95 -6.54
N THR A 235 3.80 -11.66 -6.78
CA THR A 235 3.67 -10.64 -5.73
C THR A 235 2.39 -10.86 -4.91
N ALA A 236 1.24 -11.04 -5.57
CA ALA A 236 -0.02 -11.32 -4.90
C ALA A 236 0.03 -12.64 -4.12
N ARG A 237 0.56 -13.70 -4.74
CA ARG A 237 0.74 -15.00 -4.08
C ARG A 237 1.66 -14.90 -2.86
N GLY A 238 2.79 -14.21 -3.00
CA GLY A 238 3.74 -14.01 -1.92
C GLY A 238 3.12 -13.27 -0.74
N HIS A 239 2.37 -12.20 -1.01
CA HIS A 239 1.65 -11.44 0.02
C HIS A 239 0.62 -12.32 0.78
N ILE A 240 -0.13 -13.16 0.06
CA ILE A 240 -1.10 -14.08 0.68
C ILE A 240 -0.37 -15.13 1.53
N LEU A 241 0.70 -15.73 1.02
CA LEU A 241 1.46 -16.75 1.73
C LEU A 241 2.11 -16.22 3.02
N GLN A 242 2.63 -14.98 3.02
CA GLN A 242 3.20 -14.40 4.23
C GLN A 242 2.16 -14.18 5.33
N LEU A 243 0.95 -13.71 5.00
CA LEU A 243 -0.14 -13.52 5.97
C LEU A 243 -0.72 -14.86 6.44
N LEU A 244 -0.84 -15.84 5.54
CA LEU A 244 -1.26 -17.19 5.89
C LEU A 244 -0.24 -17.87 6.81
N ALA A 245 1.06 -17.77 6.51
CA ALA A 245 2.13 -18.25 7.38
C ALA A 245 2.04 -17.61 8.77
N TYR A 246 1.83 -16.29 8.82
CA TYR A 246 1.63 -15.58 10.08
C TYR A 246 0.48 -16.20 10.89
N THR A 247 -0.66 -16.48 10.24
CA THR A 247 -1.84 -17.07 10.89
C THR A 247 -1.58 -18.52 11.36
N TYR A 248 -0.84 -19.32 10.59
CA TYR A 248 -0.38 -20.63 11.05
C TYR A 248 0.52 -20.54 12.29
N GLY A 249 1.39 -19.53 12.36
CA GLY A 249 2.19 -19.26 13.54
C GLY A 249 1.33 -18.90 14.76
N ASP A 250 0.35 -18.00 14.58
CA ASP A 250 -0.59 -17.60 15.65
C ASP A 250 -1.44 -18.79 16.15
N THR A 251 -1.74 -19.78 15.29
CA THR A 251 -2.42 -21.04 15.65
C THR A 251 -1.49 -22.14 16.13
N ARG A 252 -0.18 -21.87 16.28
CA ARG A 252 0.88 -22.81 16.66
C ARG A 252 1.01 -24.03 15.76
N GLN A 253 0.65 -23.90 14.50
CA GLN A 253 0.84 -24.92 13.46
C GLN A 253 2.26 -24.78 12.85
N GLU A 254 3.29 -25.09 13.64
CA GLU A 254 4.70 -24.80 13.31
C GLU A 254 5.12 -25.38 11.95
N ALA A 255 4.73 -26.63 11.65
CA ALA A 255 5.07 -27.25 10.38
C ALA A 255 4.39 -26.61 9.17
N ALA A 256 3.15 -26.12 9.32
CA ALA A 256 2.45 -25.37 8.28
C ALA A 256 3.06 -23.98 8.09
N PHE A 257 3.40 -23.32 9.19
CA PHE A 257 4.11 -22.04 9.18
C PHE A 257 5.42 -22.15 8.39
N GLU A 258 6.30 -23.11 8.73
CA GLU A 258 7.61 -23.23 8.07
C GLU A 258 7.51 -23.55 6.59
N ARG A 259 6.57 -24.42 6.18
CA ARG A 259 6.34 -24.70 4.75
C ARG A 259 5.86 -23.47 4.01
N THR A 260 4.87 -22.76 4.57
CA THR A 260 4.22 -21.61 3.89
C THR A 260 5.14 -20.41 3.81
N ILE A 261 5.90 -20.11 4.88
CA ILE A 261 6.84 -18.98 4.87
C ILE A 261 8.06 -19.27 3.98
N SER A 262 8.46 -20.53 3.83
CA SER A 262 9.50 -20.93 2.88
C SER A 262 9.02 -20.77 1.44
N GLU A 263 7.79 -21.20 1.13
CA GLU A 263 7.17 -20.96 -0.20
C GLU A 263 7.11 -19.48 -0.54
N ALA A 264 6.74 -18.62 0.43
CA ALA A 264 6.77 -17.16 0.25
C ALA A 264 8.20 -16.65 -0.01
N THR A 265 9.20 -17.19 0.72
CA THR A 265 10.61 -16.81 0.55
C THR A 265 11.12 -17.15 -0.85
N ASP A 266 10.76 -18.32 -1.38
CA ASP A 266 11.15 -18.75 -2.72
C ASP A 266 10.56 -17.81 -3.79
N LEU A 267 9.34 -17.34 -3.60
CA LEU A 267 8.72 -16.39 -4.51
C LEU A 267 9.43 -15.03 -4.57
N LEU A 268 10.13 -14.60 -3.51
CA LEU A 268 10.90 -13.35 -3.55
C LEU A 268 11.96 -13.33 -4.66
N ALA A 269 12.55 -14.47 -4.97
CA ALA A 269 13.56 -14.60 -6.03
C ALA A 269 12.96 -14.35 -7.43
N PHE A 270 11.64 -14.55 -7.58
CA PHE A 270 10.90 -14.44 -8.84
C PHE A 270 9.99 -13.20 -8.91
N SER A 271 9.72 -12.55 -7.77
CA SER A 271 8.98 -11.30 -7.77
C SER A 271 9.91 -10.20 -8.28
N GLY A 272 9.66 -9.72 -9.49
CA GLY A 272 10.29 -8.47 -9.94
C GLY A 272 9.95 -7.36 -8.92
N GLU A 273 10.88 -6.42 -8.72
CA GLU A 273 10.63 -5.21 -7.93
C GLU A 273 9.33 -4.55 -8.41
N GLY A 274 8.30 -4.52 -7.60
CA GLY A 274 7.02 -3.90 -7.94
C GLY A 274 6.07 -3.88 -6.75
N ILE A 275 5.42 -2.72 -6.59
CA ILE A 275 4.23 -2.58 -5.77
C ILE A 275 3.12 -3.32 -6.53
N ASP A 276 2.38 -4.20 -5.88
CA ASP A 276 1.22 -4.84 -6.46
C ASP A 276 0.09 -3.82 -6.72
N THR A 277 -0.92 -4.25 -7.44
CA THR A 277 -2.07 -3.40 -7.77
C THR A 277 -2.88 -2.96 -6.54
N ALA A 278 -2.71 -3.64 -5.41
CA ALA A 278 -3.32 -3.29 -4.12
C ALA A 278 -2.46 -2.34 -3.27
N GLN A 279 -1.36 -1.79 -3.82
CA GLN A 279 -0.37 -0.96 -3.10
C GLN A 279 0.26 -1.70 -1.92
N LYS A 280 0.38 -3.02 -2.03
CA LYS A 280 1.09 -3.87 -1.07
C LYS A 280 2.42 -4.26 -1.67
N GLU A 281 3.46 -4.07 -0.90
CA GLU A 281 4.79 -4.51 -1.28
C GLU A 281 5.00 -5.91 -0.72
N PHE A 282 5.53 -6.80 -1.55
CA PHE A 282 6.02 -8.10 -1.13
C PHE A 282 7.54 -8.02 -1.12
N ILE A 283 8.11 -7.83 0.06
CA ILE A 283 9.53 -7.55 0.27
C ILE A 283 10.15 -8.45 1.35
N PRO A 284 11.47 -8.67 1.31
CA PRO A 284 12.17 -9.52 2.29
C PRO A 284 11.94 -9.12 3.75
N PHE A 285 11.83 -7.83 4.03
CA PHE A 285 11.59 -7.28 5.36
C PHE A 285 10.42 -7.96 6.08
N GLU A 286 9.25 -8.06 5.41
CA GLU A 286 8.04 -8.62 6.03
C GLU A 286 8.20 -10.10 6.35
N ILE A 287 8.84 -10.87 5.48
CA ILE A 287 9.11 -12.30 5.72
C ILE A 287 10.03 -12.49 6.93
N TYR A 288 11.09 -11.71 7.04
CA TYR A 288 12.02 -11.83 8.18
C TYR A 288 11.35 -11.34 9.47
N GLU A 289 10.55 -10.29 9.44
CA GLU A 289 9.80 -9.81 10.62
C GLU A 289 8.82 -10.89 11.11
N ILE A 290 8.05 -11.52 10.21
CA ILE A 290 7.11 -12.58 10.54
C ILE A 290 7.85 -13.80 11.12
N ARG A 291 8.97 -14.23 10.51
CA ARG A 291 9.79 -15.32 11.08
C ARG A 291 10.28 -15.00 12.49
N GLY A 292 10.79 -13.79 12.70
CA GLY A 292 11.22 -13.33 14.01
C GLY A 292 10.09 -13.34 15.03
N LYS A 293 8.96 -12.72 14.69
CA LYS A 293 7.80 -12.63 15.57
C LYS A 293 7.26 -14.02 15.93
N ILE A 294 7.08 -14.92 14.97
CA ILE A 294 6.52 -16.24 15.23
C ILE A 294 7.48 -17.11 16.05
N ASN A 295 8.80 -17.07 15.80
CA ASN A 295 9.77 -17.76 16.65
C ASN A 295 9.66 -17.29 18.11
N ARG A 296 9.54 -15.99 18.35
CA ARG A 296 9.30 -15.46 19.71
C ARG A 296 8.00 -16.01 20.31
N ASP A 297 6.89 -15.99 19.56
CA ASP A 297 5.56 -16.40 20.04
C ASP A 297 5.49 -17.92 20.31
N LEU A 298 6.33 -18.70 19.64
CA LEU A 298 6.57 -20.12 19.90
C LEU A 298 7.51 -20.38 21.10
N GLY A 299 7.93 -19.33 21.83
CA GLY A 299 8.80 -19.46 22.99
C GLY A 299 10.29 -19.63 22.66
N LYS A 300 10.70 -19.26 21.44
CA LYS A 300 12.08 -19.33 20.94
C LYS A 300 12.66 -17.91 20.71
N PRO A 301 12.72 -17.03 21.73
CA PRO A 301 13.09 -15.62 21.53
C PRO A 301 14.52 -15.43 21.04
N LEU A 302 15.46 -16.30 21.43
CA LEU A 302 16.83 -16.25 20.93
C LEU A 302 16.93 -16.57 19.43
N ASN A 303 16.04 -17.42 18.89
CA ASN A 303 15.96 -17.68 17.46
C ASN A 303 15.26 -16.54 16.70
N ALA A 304 14.45 -15.72 17.39
CA ALA A 304 13.75 -14.58 16.79
C ALA A 304 14.71 -13.44 16.43
N ILE A 305 15.70 -13.16 17.30
CA ILE A 305 16.61 -12.01 17.18
C ILE A 305 17.34 -11.97 15.82
N PRO A 306 18.00 -13.05 15.35
CA PRO A 306 18.69 -13.05 14.06
C PRO A 306 17.77 -12.70 12.86
N TYR A 307 16.53 -13.21 12.86
CA TYR A 307 15.58 -12.86 11.81
C TYR A 307 15.18 -11.38 11.86
N LEU A 308 14.99 -10.81 13.04
CA LEU A 308 14.67 -9.39 13.18
C LEU A 308 15.85 -8.49 12.81
N GLU A 309 17.09 -8.94 12.96
CA GLU A 309 18.29 -8.26 12.46
C GLU A 309 18.36 -8.33 10.92
N LEU A 310 17.99 -9.47 10.31
CA LEU A 310 17.85 -9.58 8.86
C LEU A 310 16.76 -8.64 8.33
N ALA A 311 15.64 -8.53 9.05
CA ALA A 311 14.58 -7.56 8.70
C ALA A 311 15.10 -6.12 8.76
N GLU A 312 15.91 -5.76 9.77
CA GLU A 312 16.51 -4.43 9.87
C GLU A 312 17.46 -4.13 8.70
N LYS A 313 18.32 -5.09 8.35
CA LYS A 313 19.23 -4.96 7.21
C LYS A 313 18.45 -4.83 5.90
N SER A 314 17.40 -5.61 5.72
CA SER A 314 16.54 -5.55 4.54
C SER A 314 15.82 -4.20 4.44
N LEU A 315 15.35 -3.67 5.57
CA LEU A 315 14.69 -2.36 5.61
C LEU A 315 15.67 -1.22 5.25
N ALA A 316 16.92 -1.31 5.71
CA ALA A 316 17.96 -0.32 5.41
C ALA A 316 18.34 -0.24 3.92
N THR A 317 18.07 -1.31 3.15
CA THR A 317 18.36 -1.39 1.70
C THR A 317 17.14 -1.17 0.82
N ALA A 318 15.94 -1.02 1.39
CA ALA A 318 14.71 -0.82 0.65
C ALA A 318 14.62 0.60 0.07
N ASP A 319 14.14 0.73 -1.17
CA ASP A 319 14.03 2.00 -1.88
C ASP A 319 12.97 2.95 -1.28
N SER A 320 11.95 2.38 -0.62
CA SER A 320 10.91 3.14 0.06
C SER A 320 10.70 2.60 1.47
N VAL A 321 11.05 3.39 2.47
CA VAL A 321 10.89 3.01 3.88
C VAL A 321 9.87 3.92 4.52
N THR A 322 8.81 3.31 5.06
CA THR A 322 7.82 4.08 5.81
C THR A 322 8.16 4.11 7.30
N PRO A 323 7.90 5.23 8.02
CA PRO A 323 8.08 5.28 9.47
C PRO A 323 7.32 4.17 10.23
N ARG A 324 6.21 3.69 9.65
CA ARG A 324 5.43 2.57 10.20
C ARG A 324 6.21 1.27 10.28
N TRP A 325 7.04 0.96 9.29
CA TRP A 325 7.86 -0.25 9.30
C TRP A 325 8.96 -0.19 10.37
N HIS A 326 9.57 0.99 10.56
CA HIS A 326 10.50 1.16 11.67
C HIS A 326 9.82 0.99 13.04
N ALA A 327 8.60 1.52 13.21
CA ALA A 327 7.84 1.29 14.44
C ALA A 327 7.51 -0.19 14.64
N LEU A 328 7.04 -0.88 13.58
CA LEU A 328 6.73 -2.31 13.59
C LEU A 328 7.95 -3.14 14.02
N LEU A 329 9.08 -2.94 13.33
CA LEU A 329 10.32 -3.69 13.58
C LEU A 329 10.89 -3.40 14.98
N GLY A 330 10.94 -2.11 15.36
CA GLY A 330 11.42 -1.71 16.69
C GLY A 330 10.65 -2.38 17.82
N ILE A 331 9.31 -2.47 17.67
CA ILE A 331 8.44 -3.12 18.66
C ILE A 331 8.61 -4.65 18.63
N SER A 332 8.76 -5.27 17.47
CA SER A 332 9.01 -6.71 17.37
C SER A 332 10.36 -7.11 18.02
N ARG A 333 11.41 -6.31 17.80
CA ARG A 333 12.70 -6.47 18.46
C ARG A 333 12.60 -6.25 19.97
N ALA A 334 11.91 -5.20 20.40
CA ALA A 334 11.67 -4.92 21.82
C ALA A 334 11.07 -6.15 22.54
N GLN A 335 10.04 -6.72 21.93
CA GLN A 335 9.37 -7.89 22.47
C GLN A 335 10.30 -9.11 22.52
N ALA A 336 11.12 -9.33 21.47
CA ALA A 336 12.06 -10.46 21.42
C ALA A 336 13.18 -10.33 22.47
N TYR A 337 13.78 -9.15 22.64
CA TYR A 337 14.80 -8.92 23.66
C TYR A 337 14.24 -9.04 25.08
N CYS A 338 13.05 -8.51 25.36
CA CYS A 338 12.41 -8.70 26.66
C CYS A 338 12.16 -10.18 26.95
N ASP A 339 11.70 -10.96 25.96
CA ASP A 339 11.41 -12.37 26.12
C ASP A 339 12.69 -13.23 26.23
N ALA A 340 13.80 -12.74 25.67
CA ALA A 340 15.15 -13.32 25.84
C ALA A 340 15.82 -12.97 27.17
N GLY A 341 15.21 -12.09 27.98
CA GLY A 341 15.73 -11.66 29.28
C GLY A 341 16.53 -10.35 29.26
N ASP A 342 16.84 -9.79 28.11
CA ASP A 342 17.48 -8.47 28.02
C ASP A 342 16.43 -7.36 28.13
N ILE A 343 15.99 -7.10 29.37
CA ILE A 343 14.94 -6.13 29.68
C ILE A 343 15.40 -4.71 29.34
N ALA A 344 16.68 -4.38 29.55
CA ALA A 344 17.19 -3.05 29.32
C ALA A 344 17.14 -2.66 27.84
N MET A 345 17.67 -3.50 26.95
CA MET A 345 17.61 -3.32 25.50
C MET A 345 16.16 -3.36 24.99
N GLY A 346 15.37 -4.33 25.47
CA GLY A 346 13.98 -4.47 25.06
C GLY A 346 13.14 -3.22 25.35
N ILE A 347 13.30 -2.60 26.53
CA ILE A 347 12.57 -1.36 26.88
C ILE A 347 13.07 -0.15 26.08
N GLU A 348 14.37 -0.05 25.87
CA GLU A 348 14.90 1.03 25.02
C GLU A 348 14.28 1.01 23.63
N LEU A 349 14.24 -0.18 23.01
CA LEU A 349 13.59 -0.37 21.70
C LEU A 349 12.08 -0.14 21.75
N ALA A 350 11.42 -0.54 22.86
CA ALA A 350 9.99 -0.30 23.04
C ALA A 350 9.66 1.20 23.12
N CYS A 351 10.45 1.98 23.84
CA CYS A 351 10.29 3.44 23.92
C CYS A 351 10.44 4.10 22.54
N LYS A 352 11.51 3.76 21.81
CA LYS A 352 11.74 4.27 20.44
C LYS A 352 10.58 3.86 19.51
N GLY A 353 10.20 2.61 19.50
CA GLY A 353 9.10 2.09 18.67
C GLY A 353 7.74 2.70 19.02
N PHE A 354 7.49 2.97 20.31
CA PHE A 354 6.27 3.63 20.76
C PHE A 354 6.19 5.09 20.29
N ILE A 355 7.27 5.85 20.41
CA ILE A 355 7.33 7.25 19.93
C ILE A 355 7.06 7.28 18.42
N MET A 356 7.69 6.40 17.65
CA MET A 356 7.44 6.30 16.20
C MET A 356 6.00 5.90 15.89
N ALA A 357 5.43 4.94 16.62
CA ALA A 357 4.05 4.53 16.46
C ALA A 357 3.06 5.67 16.77
N TYR A 358 3.35 6.47 17.78
CA TYR A 358 2.59 7.67 18.13
C TYR A 358 2.65 8.71 17.00
N GLN A 359 3.84 9.01 16.49
CA GLN A 359 4.03 9.92 15.35
C GLN A 359 3.31 9.46 14.07
N CYS A 360 3.23 8.15 13.87
CA CYS A 360 2.50 7.55 12.75
C CYS A 360 0.98 7.43 13.00
N HIS A 361 0.49 7.80 14.18
CA HIS A 361 -0.89 7.59 14.62
C HIS A 361 -1.33 6.12 14.53
N SER A 362 -0.41 5.16 14.70
CA SER A 362 -0.68 3.72 14.63
C SER A 362 -1.15 3.21 15.98
N LEU A 363 -2.45 3.16 16.19
CA LEU A 363 -3.02 2.61 17.43
C LEU A 363 -2.69 1.12 17.58
N HIS A 364 -2.62 0.38 16.47
CA HIS A 364 -2.23 -1.01 16.47
C HIS A 364 -0.83 -1.21 17.11
N GLN A 365 0.17 -0.46 16.66
CA GLN A 365 1.53 -0.59 17.17
C GLN A 365 1.65 -0.07 18.61
N MET A 366 1.00 1.04 18.94
CA MET A 366 0.95 1.55 20.31
C MET A 366 0.35 0.52 21.28
N ASN A 367 -0.72 -0.19 20.86
CA ASN A 367 -1.35 -1.24 21.66
C ASN A 367 -0.42 -2.46 21.87
N ARG A 368 0.45 -2.79 20.92
CA ARG A 368 1.48 -3.84 21.11
C ARG A 368 2.44 -3.49 22.25
N VAL A 369 2.91 -2.22 22.33
CA VAL A 369 3.78 -1.77 23.42
C VAL A 369 3.03 -1.77 24.76
N ARG A 370 1.76 -1.36 24.77
CA ARG A 370 0.92 -1.45 25.99
C ARG A 370 0.78 -2.90 26.49
N LYS A 371 0.60 -3.86 25.57
CA LYS A 371 0.56 -5.29 25.91
C LYS A 371 1.91 -5.76 26.47
N LEU A 372 3.02 -5.31 25.91
CA LEU A 372 4.37 -5.61 26.42
C LEU A 372 4.55 -5.07 27.83
N LEU A 373 4.21 -3.80 28.10
CA LEU A 373 4.30 -3.23 29.45
C LEU A 373 3.48 -4.06 30.46
N ARG A 374 2.23 -4.40 30.14
CA ARG A 374 1.40 -5.23 31.02
C ARG A 374 2.02 -6.61 31.31
N LYS A 375 2.71 -7.21 30.32
CA LYS A 375 3.44 -8.46 30.50
C LYS A 375 4.60 -8.29 31.49
N LEU A 376 5.40 -7.22 31.33
CA LEU A 376 6.53 -6.91 32.19
C LEU A 376 6.11 -6.60 33.63
N GLU A 377 5.02 -5.83 33.83
CA GLU A 377 4.46 -5.51 35.15
C GLU A 377 3.95 -6.73 35.92
N LYS A 378 3.53 -7.79 35.19
CA LYS A 378 3.09 -9.06 35.80
C LYS A 378 4.21 -10.08 36.01
N GLY A 379 5.35 -9.90 35.34
CA GLY A 379 6.48 -10.81 35.35
C GLY A 379 7.49 -10.51 36.44
N SER A 380 8.59 -11.28 36.43
CA SER A 380 9.73 -11.10 37.34
C SER A 380 10.44 -9.74 37.17
N SER A 381 10.27 -9.12 36.00
CA SER A 381 10.91 -7.85 35.65
C SER A 381 10.14 -6.60 36.15
N ARG A 382 9.04 -6.77 36.91
CA ARG A 382 8.18 -5.64 37.35
C ARG A 382 8.93 -4.52 38.10
N ASN A 383 9.97 -4.90 38.86
CA ASN A 383 10.76 -3.97 39.67
C ASN A 383 11.99 -3.42 38.91
N HIS A 384 12.15 -3.76 37.63
CA HIS A 384 13.27 -3.22 36.84
C HIS A 384 13.05 -1.72 36.57
N PRO A 385 14.05 -0.84 36.85
CA PRO A 385 13.87 0.62 36.73
C PRO A 385 13.34 1.08 35.36
N ARG A 386 13.83 0.49 34.29
CA ARG A 386 13.40 0.78 32.91
C ARG A 386 11.91 0.52 32.65
N VAL A 387 11.27 -0.41 33.40
CA VAL A 387 9.82 -0.65 33.26
C VAL A 387 9.03 0.58 33.70
N GLN A 388 9.52 1.30 34.74
CA GLN A 388 8.89 2.56 35.15
C GLN A 388 9.08 3.65 34.10
N ASP A 389 10.24 3.71 33.42
CA ASP A 389 10.49 4.66 32.33
C ASP A 389 9.47 4.48 31.20
N LEU A 390 9.28 3.23 30.74
CA LEU A 390 8.28 2.90 29.71
C LEU A 390 6.86 3.27 30.15
N LYS A 391 6.52 2.99 31.40
CA LYS A 391 5.21 3.33 31.96
C LYS A 391 4.96 4.84 31.97
N ASN A 392 5.93 5.62 32.41
CA ASN A 392 5.86 7.09 32.42
C ASN A 392 5.68 7.64 31.02
N LEU A 393 6.47 7.15 30.04
CA LEU A 393 6.36 7.55 28.64
C LEU A 393 4.94 7.31 28.09
N LEU A 394 4.38 6.11 28.34
CA LEU A 394 3.03 5.81 27.86
C LEU A 394 2.00 6.73 28.52
N TYR A 395 2.09 6.93 29.83
CA TYR A 395 1.17 7.78 30.58
C TYR A 395 1.18 9.24 30.08
N GLU A 396 2.36 9.83 29.95
CA GLU A 396 2.53 11.20 29.45
C GLU A 396 2.00 11.37 28.03
N THR A 397 2.24 10.38 27.17
CA THR A 397 1.75 10.43 25.78
C THR A 397 0.21 10.34 25.71
N TYR A 398 -0.41 9.51 26.55
CA TYR A 398 -1.89 9.42 26.56
C TYR A 398 -2.55 10.67 27.10
N LEU A 399 -1.95 11.37 28.06
CA LEU A 399 -2.44 12.69 28.53
C LEU A 399 -2.41 13.78 27.45
N GLN A 400 -1.57 13.61 26.42
CA GLN A 400 -1.49 14.55 25.29
C GLN A 400 -2.50 14.20 24.16
N MET A 401 -3.15 13.05 24.22
CA MET A 401 -4.12 12.60 23.23
C MET A 401 -5.57 12.98 23.56
N ASP A 402 -5.86 13.26 24.83
CA ASP A 402 -7.13 13.75 25.33
C ASP A 402 -7.24 15.28 25.18
#